data_131e31cb89f84adc4720b6b63280c0e7
#
_entry.id   131e31cb89f84adc4720b6b63280c0e7
#
_cell.length_a   1.000
_cell.length_b   1.000
_cell.length_c   1.000
_cell.angle_alpha   90.00
_cell.angle_beta   90.00
_cell.angle_gamma   90.00
#
_symmetry.space_group_name_H-M   'P 1'
#
loop_
_entity.id
_entity.type
_entity.pdbx_description
1 polymer ?
#
loop_
_entity_poly.entity_id
_entity_poly.type
_entity_poly.pdbx_seq_one_letter_code
_entity_poly.pdbx_strand_id
1 'polypeptide(L)'
;LAGFSKREDPRDALVLPAGKTELEASLPIGCASRRRAIQLAALYPDMEVAPVRGNVLTRLRKLDEGQYAALVLASAGLKRLGLEGRIARYFTAEEIIPAAGQGILAVQTRAGEDYHCLAAVADREGTACALAERAFVRALDGGCSSPVAGHGVVDGDTLVLTGMDENGRRDRISGPMTEAEQLGETLARRMKEAAE
;
A
#
# COMPACT_ATOMS: atom_id res chain seq x y z
N LEU A 1 19.40 3.51 0.37
CA LEU A 1 18.54 4.01 -0.71
C LEU A 1 19.01 5.40 -1.09
N ALA A 2 19.05 5.70 -2.37
CA ALA A 2 19.62 6.94 -2.90
C ALA A 2 18.55 7.92 -3.41
N GLY A 3 17.34 7.45 -3.65
CA GLY A 3 16.24 8.31 -4.08
C GLY A 3 14.89 7.60 -4.13
N PHE A 4 13.84 8.41 -4.10
CA PHE A 4 12.46 7.95 -4.24
C PHE A 4 11.79 8.77 -5.34
N SER A 5 11.07 8.08 -6.22
CA SER A 5 10.33 8.73 -7.30
C SER A 5 9.09 9.46 -6.78
N LYS A 6 8.52 10.30 -7.63
CA LYS A 6 7.14 10.75 -7.47
C LYS A 6 6.22 9.53 -7.30
N ARG A 7 5.23 9.67 -6.42
CA ARG A 7 4.26 8.61 -6.15
C ARG A 7 3.29 8.45 -7.34
N GLU A 8 3.16 7.23 -7.83
CA GLU A 8 2.03 6.79 -8.66
C GLU A 8 0.84 6.49 -7.74
N ASP A 9 -0.34 6.23 -8.30
CA ASP A 9 -1.57 5.92 -7.55
C ASP A 9 -1.34 4.89 -6.43
N PRO A 10 -1.41 5.29 -5.15
CA PRO A 10 -1.12 4.40 -4.02
C PRO A 10 -2.25 3.43 -3.71
N ARG A 11 -3.42 3.63 -4.30
CA ARG A 11 -4.64 2.88 -3.96
C ARG A 11 -4.52 1.41 -4.32
N ASP A 12 -5.28 0.62 -3.59
CA ASP A 12 -5.59 -0.75 -3.98
C ASP A 12 -6.80 -0.77 -4.92
N ALA A 13 -6.84 -1.72 -5.82
CA ALA A 13 -7.90 -1.87 -6.82
C ALA A 13 -8.54 -3.25 -6.76
N LEU A 14 -9.86 -3.28 -6.89
CA LEU A 14 -10.64 -4.48 -7.09
C LEU A 14 -10.67 -4.82 -8.59
N VAL A 15 -10.34 -6.04 -8.92
CA VAL A 15 -10.40 -6.58 -10.27
C VAL A 15 -11.39 -7.73 -10.31
N LEU A 16 -12.39 -7.67 -11.19
CA LEU A 16 -13.37 -8.73 -11.42
C LEU A 16 -12.93 -9.67 -12.56
N PRO A 17 -13.49 -10.88 -12.64
CA PRO A 17 -13.32 -11.73 -13.81
C PRO A 17 -13.73 -11.00 -15.10
N ALA A 18 -13.10 -11.35 -16.22
CA ALA A 18 -13.40 -10.70 -17.50
C ALA A 18 -14.89 -10.81 -17.85
N GLY A 19 -15.52 -9.67 -18.19
CA GLY A 19 -16.94 -9.59 -18.53
C GLY A 19 -17.92 -9.62 -17.35
N LYS A 20 -17.44 -9.70 -16.10
CA LYS A 20 -18.29 -9.61 -14.90
C LYS A 20 -18.33 -8.17 -14.36
N THR A 21 -19.47 -7.79 -13.81
CA THR A 21 -19.71 -6.45 -13.21
C THR A 21 -20.00 -6.53 -11.71
N GLU A 22 -20.24 -7.72 -11.18
CA GLU A 22 -20.61 -7.96 -9.79
C GLU A 22 -19.75 -9.06 -9.16
N LEU A 23 -19.64 -9.01 -7.83
CA LEU A 23 -19.00 -10.05 -7.04
C LEU A 23 -19.87 -11.30 -6.94
N GLU A 24 -19.29 -12.47 -7.15
CA GLU A 24 -19.94 -13.74 -6.92
C GLU A 24 -19.69 -14.19 -5.47
N ALA A 25 -20.70 -14.06 -4.61
CA ALA A 25 -20.58 -14.28 -3.16
C ALA A 25 -20.17 -15.71 -2.75
N SER A 26 -20.32 -16.68 -3.64
CA SER A 26 -19.91 -18.09 -3.41
C SER A 26 -18.41 -18.31 -3.53
N LEU A 27 -17.65 -17.35 -4.08
CA LEU A 27 -16.24 -17.44 -4.33
C LEU A 27 -15.46 -16.46 -3.42
N PRO A 28 -14.20 -16.77 -3.04
CA PRO A 28 -13.40 -15.90 -2.19
C PRO A 28 -12.84 -14.70 -2.95
N ILE A 29 -12.50 -13.63 -2.22
CA ILE A 29 -11.66 -12.53 -2.72
C ILE A 29 -10.20 -12.97 -2.64
N GLY A 30 -9.51 -13.01 -3.78
CA GLY A 30 -8.10 -13.38 -3.86
C GLY A 30 -7.18 -12.25 -3.42
N CYS A 31 -6.41 -12.48 -2.34
CA CYS A 31 -5.46 -11.52 -1.81
C CYS A 31 -4.22 -12.23 -1.23
N ALA A 32 -3.00 -11.75 -1.55
CA ALA A 32 -1.75 -12.30 -1.02
C ALA A 32 -1.19 -11.49 0.18
N SER A 33 -1.79 -10.37 0.52
CA SER A 33 -1.30 -9.45 1.55
C SER A 33 -2.15 -9.53 2.81
N ARG A 34 -1.52 -9.85 3.95
CA ARG A 34 -2.19 -9.86 5.27
C ARG A 34 -2.77 -8.48 5.61
N ARG A 35 -2.06 -7.39 5.26
CA ARG A 35 -2.54 -6.02 5.41
C ARG A 35 -3.88 -5.79 4.70
N ARG A 36 -4.00 -6.26 3.46
CA ARG A 36 -5.25 -6.17 2.70
C ARG A 36 -6.32 -7.07 3.29
N ALA A 37 -5.96 -8.30 3.65
CA ALA A 37 -6.92 -9.29 4.15
C ALA A 37 -7.67 -8.79 5.39
N ILE A 38 -6.98 -8.17 6.37
CA ILE A 38 -7.62 -7.59 7.56
C ILE A 38 -8.62 -6.50 7.17
N GLN A 39 -8.26 -5.62 6.26
CA GLN A 39 -9.10 -4.51 5.84
C GLN A 39 -10.27 -4.97 4.96
N LEU A 40 -10.04 -5.98 4.11
CA LEU A 40 -11.09 -6.59 3.29
C LEU A 40 -12.11 -7.35 4.14
N ALA A 41 -11.70 -8.03 5.20
CA ALA A 41 -12.61 -8.70 6.12
C ALA A 41 -13.57 -7.72 6.82
N ALA A 42 -13.13 -6.48 7.08
CA ALA A 42 -13.99 -5.42 7.60
C ALA A 42 -14.94 -4.84 6.55
N LEU A 43 -14.50 -4.75 5.27
CA LEU A 43 -15.31 -4.20 4.18
C LEU A 43 -16.29 -5.21 3.58
N TYR A 44 -15.95 -6.49 3.62
CA TYR A 44 -16.72 -7.60 3.05
C TYR A 44 -16.83 -8.73 4.08
N PRO A 45 -17.58 -8.52 5.20
CA PRO A 45 -17.64 -9.48 6.32
C PRO A 45 -18.22 -10.84 5.93
N ASP A 46 -19.06 -10.88 4.87
CA ASP A 46 -19.71 -12.09 4.40
C ASP A 46 -18.89 -12.84 3.33
N MET A 47 -17.70 -12.35 2.97
CA MET A 47 -16.86 -12.96 1.94
C MET A 47 -15.55 -13.51 2.52
N GLU A 48 -15.19 -14.71 2.11
CA GLU A 48 -13.88 -15.27 2.42
C GLU A 48 -12.78 -14.51 1.68
N VAL A 49 -11.63 -14.30 2.34
CA VAL A 49 -10.40 -13.76 1.72
C VAL A 49 -9.38 -14.89 1.63
N ALA A 50 -9.10 -15.36 0.42
CA ALA A 50 -8.21 -16.49 0.17
C ALA A 50 -6.86 -16.05 -0.45
N PRO A 51 -5.74 -16.75 -0.14
CA PRO A 51 -4.44 -16.40 -0.68
C PRO A 51 -4.35 -16.71 -2.18
N VAL A 52 -3.79 -15.77 -2.95
CA VAL A 52 -3.48 -15.95 -4.38
C VAL A 52 -1.99 -15.76 -4.63
N ARG A 53 -1.33 -16.74 -5.26
CA ARG A 53 0.11 -16.72 -5.56
C ARG A 53 0.37 -16.59 -7.06
N GLY A 54 1.52 -16.04 -7.41
CA GLY A 54 2.00 -15.80 -8.76
C GLY A 54 2.24 -14.31 -9.03
N ASN A 55 2.74 -13.99 -10.21
CA ASN A 55 2.81 -12.61 -10.70
C ASN A 55 1.41 -12.10 -11.09
N VAL A 56 1.27 -10.82 -11.46
CA VAL A 56 -0.01 -10.19 -11.77
C VAL A 56 -0.76 -10.96 -12.86
N LEU A 57 -0.09 -11.32 -13.96
CA LEU A 57 -0.73 -12.04 -15.08
C LEU A 57 -1.22 -13.45 -14.68
N THR A 58 -0.42 -14.15 -13.87
CA THR A 58 -0.83 -15.48 -13.34
C THR A 58 -2.06 -15.36 -12.44
N ARG A 59 -2.12 -14.30 -11.61
CA ARG A 59 -3.28 -14.08 -10.73
C ARG A 59 -4.52 -13.72 -11.53
N LEU A 60 -4.40 -12.86 -12.54
CA LEU A 60 -5.51 -12.51 -13.43
C LEU A 60 -6.04 -13.75 -14.18
N ARG A 61 -5.15 -14.62 -14.66
CA ARG A 61 -5.58 -15.88 -15.28
C ARG A 61 -6.41 -16.75 -14.32
N LYS A 62 -5.97 -16.93 -13.07
CA LYS A 62 -6.73 -17.67 -12.05
C LYS A 62 -8.09 -17.05 -11.75
N LEU A 63 -8.17 -15.71 -11.78
CA LEU A 63 -9.43 -14.99 -11.65
C LEU A 63 -10.36 -15.31 -12.82
N ASP A 64 -9.86 -15.22 -14.04
CA ASP A 64 -10.66 -15.47 -15.26
C ASP A 64 -11.05 -16.94 -15.42
N GLU A 65 -10.29 -17.87 -14.81
CA GLU A 65 -10.62 -19.30 -14.67
C GLU A 65 -11.69 -19.57 -13.58
N GLY A 66 -12.21 -18.53 -12.90
CA GLY A 66 -13.29 -18.66 -11.91
C GLY A 66 -12.86 -19.18 -10.54
N GLN A 67 -11.56 -19.08 -10.19
CA GLN A 67 -11.08 -19.51 -8.86
C GLN A 67 -11.40 -18.49 -7.75
N TYR A 68 -11.72 -17.23 -8.10
CA TYR A 68 -11.97 -16.11 -7.19
C TYR A 68 -13.12 -15.26 -7.70
N ALA A 69 -13.89 -14.65 -6.77
CA ALA A 69 -14.88 -13.63 -7.08
C ALA A 69 -14.23 -12.33 -7.57
N ALA A 70 -13.10 -11.99 -7.00
CA ALA A 70 -12.30 -10.82 -7.35
C ALA A 70 -10.85 -11.00 -6.90
N LEU A 71 -9.97 -10.11 -7.39
CA LEU A 71 -8.63 -9.92 -6.83
C LEU A 71 -8.48 -8.51 -6.30
N VAL A 72 -7.67 -8.34 -5.24
CA VAL A 72 -7.23 -7.02 -4.79
C VAL A 72 -5.74 -6.86 -5.05
N LEU A 73 -5.41 -5.89 -5.92
CA LEU A 73 -4.07 -5.62 -6.42
C LEU A 73 -3.73 -4.13 -6.26
N ALA A 74 -2.43 -3.78 -6.26
CA ALA A 74 -2.00 -2.39 -6.26
C ALA A 74 -2.26 -1.74 -7.63
N SER A 75 -2.95 -0.59 -7.65
CA SER A 75 -3.27 0.16 -8.86
C SER A 75 -2.03 0.50 -9.69
N ALA A 76 -0.96 0.98 -9.04
CA ALA A 76 0.30 1.30 -9.70
C ALA A 76 0.90 0.09 -10.47
N GLY A 77 0.72 -1.12 -9.96
CA GLY A 77 1.17 -2.34 -10.63
C GLY A 77 0.37 -2.66 -11.89
N LEU A 78 -0.95 -2.49 -11.84
CA LEU A 78 -1.83 -2.68 -12.99
C LEU A 78 -1.57 -1.62 -14.07
N LYS A 79 -1.46 -0.35 -13.70
CA LYS A 79 -1.13 0.76 -14.59
C LYS A 79 0.19 0.52 -15.32
N ARG A 80 1.24 0.14 -14.60
CA ARG A 80 2.56 -0.13 -15.18
C ARG A 80 2.56 -1.26 -16.22
N LEU A 81 1.60 -2.18 -16.12
CA LEU A 81 1.41 -3.28 -17.07
C LEU A 81 0.39 -2.95 -18.18
N GLY A 82 -0.17 -1.75 -18.22
CA GLY A 82 -1.23 -1.38 -19.17
C GLY A 82 -2.56 -2.10 -18.92
N LEU A 83 -2.82 -2.51 -17.67
CA LEU A 83 -3.97 -3.31 -17.29
C LEU A 83 -5.04 -2.50 -16.53
N GLU A 84 -5.06 -1.18 -16.68
CA GLU A 84 -6.03 -0.30 -16.02
C GLU A 84 -7.48 -0.65 -16.38
N GLY A 85 -7.72 -1.07 -17.62
CA GLY A 85 -9.05 -1.51 -18.08
C GLY A 85 -9.61 -2.74 -17.35
N ARG A 86 -8.80 -3.42 -16.53
CA ARG A 86 -9.23 -4.53 -15.68
C ARG A 86 -9.73 -4.09 -14.31
N ILE A 87 -9.54 -2.82 -13.94
CA ILE A 87 -9.93 -2.28 -12.63
C ILE A 87 -11.44 -2.02 -12.63
N ALA A 88 -12.16 -2.75 -11.81
CA ALA A 88 -13.60 -2.53 -11.60
C ALA A 88 -13.87 -1.42 -10.58
N ARG A 89 -13.01 -1.29 -9.54
CA ARG A 89 -13.14 -0.29 -8.48
C ARG A 89 -11.76 0.06 -7.89
N TYR A 90 -11.56 1.33 -7.58
CA TYR A 90 -10.48 1.78 -6.71
C TYR A 90 -10.99 1.91 -5.27
N PHE A 91 -10.26 1.35 -4.31
CA PHE A 91 -10.51 1.63 -2.89
C PHE A 91 -9.90 2.98 -2.53
N THR A 92 -10.59 3.75 -1.69
CA THR A 92 -9.97 4.94 -1.10
C THR A 92 -8.88 4.54 -0.09
N ALA A 93 -7.98 5.47 0.25
CA ALA A 93 -6.95 5.20 1.26
C ALA A 93 -7.54 5.04 2.67
N GLU A 94 -8.75 5.54 2.90
CA GLU A 94 -9.52 5.34 4.13
C GLU A 94 -10.16 3.96 4.18
N GLU A 95 -10.60 3.40 3.05
CA GLU A 95 -11.15 2.04 3.00
C GLU A 95 -10.02 1.02 3.19
N ILE A 96 -8.96 1.12 2.40
CA ILE A 96 -7.78 0.25 2.48
C ILE A 96 -6.53 1.12 2.54
N ILE A 97 -5.97 1.29 3.73
CA ILE A 97 -4.70 2.01 3.91
C ILE A 97 -3.60 1.27 3.13
N PRO A 98 -2.90 1.96 2.22
CA PRO A 98 -1.84 1.37 1.40
C PRO A 98 -0.66 0.81 2.21
N ALA A 99 0.14 -0.03 1.59
CA ALA A 99 1.42 -0.43 2.14
C ALA A 99 2.42 0.74 2.10
N ALA A 100 3.34 0.78 3.04
CA ALA A 100 4.42 1.77 3.05
C ALA A 100 5.19 1.77 1.71
N GLY A 101 5.30 2.95 1.10
CA GLY A 101 5.92 3.15 -0.21
C GLY A 101 5.11 2.66 -1.40
N GLN A 102 3.85 2.24 -1.24
CA GLN A 102 3.03 1.80 -2.38
C GLN A 102 2.90 2.94 -3.40
N GLY A 103 3.21 2.61 -4.66
CA GLY A 103 3.24 3.57 -5.76
C GLY A 103 4.57 4.32 -5.92
N ILE A 104 5.52 4.23 -4.99
CA ILE A 104 6.83 4.88 -5.07
C ILE A 104 7.89 3.87 -5.53
N LEU A 105 8.76 4.29 -6.44
CA LEU A 105 9.96 3.55 -6.79
C LEU A 105 11.12 4.01 -5.91
N ALA A 106 11.80 3.08 -5.26
CA ALA A 106 13.02 3.33 -4.52
C ALA A 106 14.23 2.93 -5.36
N VAL A 107 15.20 3.82 -5.48
CA VAL A 107 16.47 3.56 -6.16
C VAL A 107 17.54 3.24 -5.12
N GLN A 108 18.22 2.11 -5.30
CA GLN A 108 19.34 1.70 -4.48
C GLN A 108 20.63 1.80 -5.29
N THR A 109 21.66 2.39 -4.68
CA THR A 109 23.00 2.53 -5.25
C THR A 109 24.05 1.95 -4.31
N ARG A 110 25.28 1.87 -4.77
CA ARG A 110 26.45 1.54 -3.90
C ARG A 110 26.73 2.72 -2.97
N ALA A 111 27.12 2.43 -1.74
CA ALA A 111 27.51 3.46 -0.79
C ALA A 111 28.82 4.15 -1.24
N GLY A 112 28.89 5.47 -1.07
CA GLY A 112 30.08 6.26 -1.39
C GLY A 112 30.25 6.63 -2.87
N GLU A 113 29.35 6.22 -3.75
CA GLU A 113 29.34 6.65 -5.15
C GLU A 113 28.32 7.79 -5.36
N ASP A 114 28.68 8.77 -6.18
CA ASP A 114 27.79 9.89 -6.54
C ASP A 114 27.11 9.60 -7.89
N TYR A 115 25.79 9.71 -7.87
CA TYR A 115 24.95 9.46 -9.04
C TYR A 115 24.10 10.70 -9.34
N HIS A 116 24.70 11.70 -10.00
CA HIS A 116 24.02 12.96 -10.37
C HIS A 116 22.70 12.73 -11.13
N CYS A 117 22.57 11.64 -11.88
CA CYS A 117 21.33 11.31 -12.59
C CYS A 117 20.13 11.04 -11.68
N LEU A 118 20.36 10.73 -10.40
CA LEU A 118 19.27 10.48 -9.45
C LEU A 118 18.48 11.75 -9.11
N ALA A 119 19.08 12.92 -9.24
CA ALA A 119 18.39 14.20 -9.05
C ALA A 119 17.18 14.35 -10.00
N ALA A 120 17.22 13.74 -11.18
CA ALA A 120 16.12 13.76 -12.13
C ALA A 120 14.95 12.82 -11.76
N VAL A 121 15.19 11.86 -10.87
CA VAL A 121 14.18 10.86 -10.44
C VAL A 121 13.66 11.16 -9.05
N ALA A 122 14.48 11.79 -8.20
CA ALA A 122 14.13 12.08 -6.81
C ALA A 122 13.01 13.13 -6.74
N ASP A 123 11.96 12.79 -6.01
CA ASP A 123 10.82 13.66 -5.74
C ASP A 123 10.76 14.00 -4.24
N ARG A 124 10.55 15.29 -3.92
CA ARG A 124 10.57 15.78 -2.54
C ARG A 124 9.42 15.21 -1.71
N GLU A 125 8.21 15.25 -2.25
CA GLU A 125 7.00 14.76 -1.57
C GLU A 125 7.01 13.23 -1.46
N GLY A 126 7.35 12.54 -2.55
CA GLY A 126 7.50 11.09 -2.57
C GLY A 126 8.56 10.60 -1.58
N THR A 127 9.66 11.36 -1.43
CA THR A 127 10.71 11.07 -0.44
C THR A 127 10.17 11.22 0.99
N ALA A 128 9.53 12.35 1.31
CA ALA A 128 8.96 12.58 2.64
C ALA A 128 7.94 11.50 3.02
N CYS A 129 7.01 11.18 2.11
CA CYS A 129 6.05 10.11 2.32
C CYS A 129 6.74 8.76 2.56
N ALA A 130 7.69 8.38 1.71
CA ALA A 130 8.40 7.10 1.83
C ALA A 130 9.18 6.99 3.14
N LEU A 131 9.83 8.06 3.59
CA LEU A 131 10.58 8.10 4.85
C LEU A 131 9.66 7.94 6.05
N ALA A 132 8.55 8.71 6.12
CA ALA A 132 7.59 8.63 7.22
C ALA A 132 6.94 7.25 7.33
N GLU A 133 6.44 6.72 6.21
CA GLU A 133 5.79 5.41 6.15
C GLU A 133 6.74 4.28 6.53
N ARG A 134 7.99 4.33 6.07
CA ARG A 134 9.01 3.32 6.39
C ARG A 134 9.45 3.42 7.86
N ALA A 135 9.60 4.63 8.41
CA ALA A 135 9.90 4.84 9.82
C ALA A 135 8.79 4.27 10.71
N PHE A 136 7.53 4.52 10.36
CA PHE A 136 6.36 3.95 11.04
C PHE A 136 6.39 2.42 11.06
N VAL A 137 6.55 1.79 9.88
CA VAL A 137 6.57 0.32 9.78
C VAL A 137 7.75 -0.28 10.52
N ARG A 138 8.95 0.32 10.45
CA ARG A 138 10.13 -0.13 11.21
C ARG A 138 9.91 -0.04 12.72
N ALA A 139 9.33 1.06 13.18
CA ALA A 139 9.08 1.26 14.62
C ALA A 139 8.02 0.31 15.19
N LEU A 140 7.14 -0.26 14.34
CA LEU A 140 6.22 -1.34 14.71
C LEU A 140 6.81 -2.74 14.51
N ASP A 141 8.12 -2.86 14.28
CA ASP A 141 8.79 -4.13 13.97
C ASP A 141 8.18 -4.84 12.74
N GLY A 142 7.57 -4.06 11.86
CA GLY A 142 6.90 -4.53 10.67
C GLY A 142 7.86 -4.83 9.51
N GLY A 143 7.48 -5.79 8.67
CA GLY A 143 8.19 -6.18 7.46
C GLY A 143 7.22 -6.49 6.31
N CYS A 144 7.74 -7.01 5.19
CA CYS A 144 6.93 -7.32 3.99
C CYS A 144 5.75 -8.28 4.23
N SER A 145 5.81 -9.09 5.28
CA SER A 145 4.78 -10.06 5.67
C SER A 145 3.88 -9.59 6.81
N SER A 146 4.22 -8.48 7.48
CA SER A 146 3.41 -7.97 8.58
C SER A 146 2.15 -7.27 8.05
N PRO A 147 1.05 -7.32 8.80
CA PRO A 147 -0.22 -6.70 8.38
C PRO A 147 -0.29 -5.19 8.66
N VAL A 148 0.85 -4.54 8.81
CA VAL A 148 0.96 -3.09 9.05
C VAL A 148 0.76 -2.30 7.77
N ALA A 149 0.10 -1.15 7.86
CA ALA A 149 -0.12 -0.21 6.76
C ALA A 149 0.34 1.20 7.14
N GLY A 150 0.83 1.96 6.16
CA GLY A 150 1.18 3.36 6.37
C GLY A 150 1.06 4.14 5.07
N HIS A 151 0.37 5.28 5.13
CA HIS A 151 0.14 6.15 3.97
C HIS A 151 0.29 7.61 4.34
N GLY A 152 1.28 8.25 3.72
CA GLY A 152 1.55 9.67 3.82
C GLY A 152 0.97 10.47 2.65
N VAL A 153 0.43 11.63 2.94
CA VAL A 153 -0.02 12.63 1.96
C VAL A 153 0.60 13.97 2.32
N VAL A 154 1.17 14.64 1.33
CA VAL A 154 1.73 16.00 1.51
C VAL A 154 0.74 17.01 0.96
N ASP A 155 0.50 18.06 1.74
CA ASP A 155 -0.24 19.26 1.35
C ASP A 155 0.59 20.49 1.74
N GLY A 156 1.15 21.16 0.74
CA GLY A 156 2.16 22.19 0.94
C GLY A 156 3.41 21.67 1.65
N ASP A 157 3.72 22.20 2.83
CA ASP A 157 4.83 21.74 3.67
C ASP A 157 4.40 20.77 4.79
N THR A 158 3.12 20.39 4.83
CA THR A 158 2.58 19.51 5.85
C THR A 158 2.45 18.08 5.31
N LEU A 159 3.03 17.13 6.04
CA LEU A 159 2.84 15.71 5.84
C LEU A 159 1.77 15.20 6.79
N VAL A 160 0.79 14.49 6.26
CA VAL A 160 -0.21 13.76 7.02
C VAL A 160 0.05 12.28 6.85
N LEU A 161 0.33 11.57 7.93
CA LEU A 161 0.57 10.13 7.94
C LEU A 161 -0.59 9.40 8.62
N THR A 162 -1.21 8.46 7.93
CA THR A 162 -2.19 7.53 8.47
C THR A 162 -1.55 6.16 8.60
N GLY A 163 -1.64 5.54 9.78
CA GLY A 163 -1.10 4.23 10.07
C GLY A 163 -2.17 3.21 10.47
N MET A 164 -1.89 1.94 10.26
CA MET A 164 -2.64 0.80 10.78
C MET A 164 -1.69 -0.23 11.36
N ASP A 165 -1.94 -0.70 12.58
CA ASP A 165 -1.17 -1.77 13.20
C ASP A 165 -1.65 -3.17 12.78
N GLU A 166 -1.00 -4.20 13.32
CA GLU A 166 -1.29 -5.60 13.03
C GLU A 166 -2.69 -6.08 13.48
N ASN A 167 -3.31 -5.36 14.40
CA ASN A 167 -4.66 -5.62 14.90
C ASN A 167 -5.75 -4.86 14.12
N GLY A 168 -5.36 -4.07 13.10
CA GLY A 168 -6.27 -3.26 12.31
C GLY A 168 -6.64 -1.92 12.96
N ARG A 169 -6.04 -1.55 14.10
CA ARG A 169 -6.24 -0.23 14.72
C ARG A 169 -5.60 0.83 13.87
N ARG A 170 -6.27 1.96 13.72
CA ARG A 170 -5.85 3.07 12.85
C ARG A 170 -5.62 4.32 13.68
N ASP A 171 -4.59 5.07 13.32
CA ASP A 171 -4.31 6.38 13.89
C ASP A 171 -3.67 7.30 12.86
N ARG A 172 -3.62 8.60 13.13
CA ARG A 172 -3.17 9.64 12.19
C ARG A 172 -2.37 10.72 12.93
N ILE A 173 -1.30 11.19 12.28
CA ILE A 173 -0.49 12.31 12.74
C ILE A 173 -0.23 13.28 11.59
N SER A 174 -0.01 14.55 11.89
CA SER A 174 0.42 15.55 10.91
C SER A 174 1.52 16.43 11.48
N GLY A 175 2.38 16.92 10.61
CA GLY A 175 3.47 17.82 10.96
C GLY A 175 4.29 18.22 9.73
N PRO A 176 5.40 18.98 9.93
CA PRO A 176 6.25 19.40 8.84
C PRO A 176 6.82 18.20 8.06
N MET A 177 6.81 18.24 6.73
CA MET A 177 7.37 17.14 5.93
C MET A 177 8.88 16.99 6.10
N THR A 178 9.56 17.99 6.62
CA THR A 178 10.97 17.93 6.99
C THR A 178 11.25 17.01 8.17
N GLU A 179 10.22 16.68 8.97
CA GLU A 179 10.27 15.80 10.14
C GLU A 179 9.66 14.41 9.83
N ALA A 180 9.65 14.01 8.57
CA ALA A 180 8.94 12.82 8.08
C ALA A 180 9.25 11.54 8.88
N GLU A 181 10.53 11.21 9.11
CA GLU A 181 10.91 10.01 9.88
C GLU A 181 10.42 10.10 11.33
N GLN A 182 10.56 11.26 11.96
CA GLN A 182 10.14 11.52 13.34
C GLN A 182 8.62 11.39 13.49
N LEU A 183 7.84 11.84 12.50
CA LEU A 183 6.38 11.65 12.46
C LEU A 183 6.03 10.16 12.43
N GLY A 184 6.73 9.38 11.60
CA GLY A 184 6.53 7.92 11.54
C GLY A 184 6.79 7.22 12.87
N GLU A 185 7.93 7.52 13.49
CA GLU A 185 8.31 6.96 14.80
C GLU A 185 7.35 7.37 15.92
N THR A 186 6.92 8.63 15.91
CA THR A 186 5.98 9.17 16.90
C THR A 186 4.61 8.52 16.79
N LEU A 187 4.09 8.34 15.57
CA LEU A 187 2.82 7.64 15.35
C LEU A 187 2.88 6.19 15.85
N ALA A 188 3.95 5.47 15.52
CA ALA A 188 4.15 4.09 15.95
C ALA A 188 4.21 3.96 17.48
N ARG A 189 4.97 4.83 18.14
CA ARG A 189 5.07 4.86 19.61
C ARG A 189 3.69 5.09 20.24
N ARG A 190 2.95 6.10 19.77
CA ARG A 190 1.60 6.41 20.28
C ARG A 190 0.64 5.23 20.12
N MET A 191 0.73 4.50 19.01
CA MET A 191 -0.09 3.32 18.79
C MET A 191 0.30 2.12 19.68
N LYS A 192 1.61 1.97 20.01
CA LYS A 192 2.07 0.94 20.96
C LYS A 192 1.58 1.25 22.37
N GLU A 193 1.74 2.48 22.85
CA GLU A 193 1.28 2.93 24.16
C GLU A 193 -0.23 2.78 24.36
N ALA A 194 -1.02 2.99 23.30
CA ALA A 194 -2.48 2.79 23.35
C ALA A 194 -2.91 1.31 23.30
N ALA A 195 -1.97 0.38 23.18
CA ALA A 195 -2.20 -1.06 23.14
C ALA A 195 -1.99 -1.75 24.50
N GLU A 196 -1.29 -1.07 25.42
CA GLU A 196 -1.02 -1.49 26.79
C GLU A 196 -2.18 -1.12 27.72
#